data_7dcbc981f840dc05ea22e92a38aa1502
#
_entry.id   7dcbc981f840dc05ea22e92a38aa1502
#
_cell.length_a   1.000
_cell.length_b   1.000
_cell.length_c   1.000
_cell.angle_alpha   90.00
_cell.angle_beta   90.00
_cell.angle_gamma   90.00
#
_symmetry.space_group_name_H-M   'P 1'
#
loop_
_entity.id
_entity.type
_entity.pdbx_description
1 polymer ?
#
loop_
_entity_poly.entity_id
_entity_poly.type
_entity_poly.pdbx_seq_one_letter_code
_entity_poly.pdbx_strand_id
1 'polypeptide(L)'
;MKTLKELMDLSGRVALITGGSGYIGSTAGQSLAELGARIAVLDIDQQKCDAVAAELTATHKVDCAGFGVDLSTIDEVTTVPARVKERFGRLDIIIHSAAYTDNVPGWAVPFEEQSVGPWDRAMRINTTAAFLLVQAAKDLLVQSQSGSVLFVSSIYGVVGPDMRLYEGTGMNNAAGYAATKGGLLQLMRYLATVLAPHVRVNAISPGGIWRNQPELFHERYKARTPLGRMATEQDLKGAIAYLASDLSNYVTGHNLIIDGGWTAW
;
A
#
# COMPACT_ATOMS: atom_id res chain seq x y z
N MET A 1 -25.69 9.19 17.29
CA MET A 1 -24.28 9.35 16.87
C MET A 1 -23.66 7.95 16.93
N LYS A 2 -22.93 7.52 15.88
CA LYS A 2 -22.22 6.22 15.90
C LYS A 2 -21.08 6.26 16.92
N THR A 3 -20.82 5.17 17.59
CA THR A 3 -19.64 4.97 18.46
C THR A 3 -18.38 4.80 17.62
N LEU A 4 -17.19 4.96 18.21
CA LEU A 4 -15.94 4.68 17.52
C LEU A 4 -15.88 3.22 17.02
N LYS A 5 -16.40 2.28 17.80
CA LYS A 5 -16.46 0.87 17.43
C LYS A 5 -17.31 0.64 16.18
N GLU A 6 -18.47 1.29 16.09
CA GLU A 6 -19.34 1.22 14.91
C GLU A 6 -18.74 1.89 13.68
N LEU A 7 -17.95 2.96 13.88
CA LEU A 7 -17.25 3.63 12.78
C LEU A 7 -16.04 2.82 12.25
N MET A 8 -15.47 1.97 13.08
CA MET A 8 -14.37 1.07 12.70
C MET A 8 -14.86 -0.24 12.10
N ASP A 9 -16.13 -0.61 12.29
CA ASP A 9 -16.68 -1.89 11.83
C ASP A 9 -16.67 -1.99 10.30
N LEU A 10 -15.99 -3.02 9.79
CA LEU A 10 -15.89 -3.32 8.37
C LEU A 10 -16.66 -4.60 8.00
N SER A 11 -17.49 -5.11 8.90
CA SER A 11 -18.32 -6.30 8.65
C SER A 11 -19.14 -6.16 7.38
N GLY A 12 -19.07 -7.17 6.52
CA GLY A 12 -19.76 -7.18 5.22
C GLY A 12 -19.04 -6.43 4.10
N ARG A 13 -17.96 -5.67 4.37
CA ARG A 13 -17.13 -5.01 3.33
C ARG A 13 -16.10 -5.99 2.76
N VAL A 14 -15.65 -5.70 1.54
CA VAL A 14 -14.59 -6.42 0.84
C VAL A 14 -13.43 -5.48 0.55
N ALA A 15 -12.24 -5.88 0.98
CA ALA A 15 -11.01 -5.16 0.72
C ALA A 15 -10.12 -5.95 -0.25
N LEU A 16 -9.70 -5.33 -1.35
CA LEU A 16 -8.67 -5.81 -2.26
C LEU A 16 -7.32 -5.20 -1.88
N ILE A 17 -6.32 -6.04 -1.67
CA ILE A 17 -4.99 -5.62 -1.25
C ILE A 17 -3.96 -6.12 -2.24
N THR A 18 -3.34 -5.21 -3.01
CA THR A 18 -2.22 -5.55 -3.90
C THR A 18 -0.91 -5.61 -3.11
N GLY A 19 0.00 -6.49 -3.51
CA GLY A 19 1.18 -6.80 -2.70
C GLY A 19 0.78 -7.48 -1.37
N GLY A 20 -0.36 -8.17 -1.38
CA GLY A 20 -1.02 -8.70 -0.19
C GLY A 20 -0.26 -9.82 0.52
N SER A 21 0.68 -10.50 -0.16
CA SER A 21 1.57 -11.48 0.45
C SER A 21 2.88 -10.87 0.99
N GLY A 22 3.12 -9.59 0.72
CA GLY A 22 4.26 -8.84 1.25
C GLY A 22 4.00 -8.33 2.67
N TYR A 23 5.03 -7.79 3.30
CA TYR A 23 4.99 -7.36 4.71
C TYR A 23 3.89 -6.33 5.03
N ILE A 24 3.85 -5.21 4.28
CA ILE A 24 2.85 -4.16 4.53
C ILE A 24 1.46 -4.63 4.09
N GLY A 25 1.38 -5.34 2.95
CA GLY A 25 0.10 -5.85 2.44
C GLY A 25 -0.54 -6.87 3.37
N SER A 26 0.23 -7.81 3.92
CA SER A 26 -0.28 -8.78 4.90
C SER A 26 -0.73 -8.11 6.20
N THR A 27 0.04 -7.11 6.67
CA THR A 27 -0.36 -6.28 7.83
C THR A 27 -1.67 -5.52 7.56
N ALA A 28 -1.86 -5.01 6.33
CA ALA A 28 -3.11 -4.38 5.94
C ALA A 28 -4.26 -5.39 5.95
N GLY A 29 -4.03 -6.59 5.40
CA GLY A 29 -5.00 -7.70 5.44
C GLY A 29 -5.42 -8.07 6.86
N GLN A 30 -4.47 -8.25 7.76
CA GLN A 30 -4.72 -8.50 9.18
C GLN A 30 -5.54 -7.37 9.81
N SER A 31 -5.12 -6.12 9.60
CA SER A 31 -5.79 -4.96 10.20
C SER A 31 -7.25 -4.85 9.81
N LEU A 32 -7.58 -5.11 8.54
CA LEU A 32 -8.97 -5.02 8.07
C LEU A 32 -9.77 -6.27 8.41
N ALA A 33 -9.14 -7.46 8.44
CA ALA A 33 -9.77 -8.70 8.87
C ALA A 33 -10.15 -8.67 10.37
N GLU A 34 -9.30 -8.08 11.23
CA GLU A 34 -9.60 -7.81 12.65
C GLU A 34 -10.86 -6.95 12.83
N LEU A 35 -11.15 -6.08 11.86
CA LEU A 35 -12.33 -5.22 11.83
C LEU A 35 -13.53 -5.83 11.09
N GLY A 36 -13.42 -7.10 10.68
CA GLY A 36 -14.51 -7.86 10.07
C GLY A 36 -14.59 -7.82 8.54
N ALA A 37 -13.64 -7.18 7.85
CA ALA A 37 -13.62 -7.16 6.39
C ALA A 37 -13.27 -8.54 5.80
N ARG A 38 -13.88 -8.87 4.66
CA ARG A 38 -13.45 -9.97 3.79
C ARG A 38 -12.29 -9.50 2.93
N ILE A 39 -11.26 -10.35 2.73
CA ILE A 39 -10.02 -9.92 2.10
C ILE A 39 -9.76 -10.66 0.79
N ALA A 40 -9.58 -9.91 -0.29
CA ALA A 40 -8.99 -10.35 -1.54
C ALA A 40 -7.48 -10.06 -1.50
N VAL A 41 -6.68 -11.09 -1.29
CA VAL A 41 -5.21 -10.99 -1.23
C VAL A 41 -4.66 -11.12 -2.64
N LEU A 42 -4.06 -10.07 -3.19
CA LEU A 42 -3.50 -10.08 -4.54
C LEU A 42 -1.99 -9.90 -4.53
N ASP A 43 -1.31 -10.80 -5.20
CA ASP A 43 0.14 -10.73 -5.44
C ASP A 43 0.49 -11.52 -6.71
N ILE A 44 1.75 -11.51 -7.14
CA ILE A 44 2.20 -12.27 -8.31
C ILE A 44 2.19 -13.79 -8.08
N ASP A 45 2.39 -14.24 -6.85
CA ASP A 45 2.47 -15.65 -6.46
C ASP A 45 1.13 -16.13 -5.89
N GLN A 46 0.38 -16.90 -6.67
CA GLN A 46 -0.93 -17.44 -6.28
C GLN A 46 -0.84 -18.27 -4.99
N GLN A 47 0.20 -19.10 -4.83
CA GLN A 47 0.32 -19.98 -3.67
C GLN A 47 0.52 -19.17 -2.37
N LYS A 48 1.32 -18.10 -2.43
CA LYS A 48 1.48 -17.19 -1.30
C LYS A 48 0.19 -16.42 -1.00
N CYS A 49 -0.54 -15.99 -2.02
CA CYS A 49 -1.85 -15.36 -1.82
C CYS A 49 -2.82 -16.28 -1.10
N ASP A 50 -2.89 -17.56 -1.53
CA ASP A 50 -3.78 -18.57 -0.92
C ASP A 50 -3.37 -18.88 0.53
N ALA A 51 -2.07 -18.98 0.81
CA ALA A 51 -1.57 -19.20 2.16
C ALA A 51 -1.94 -18.06 3.11
N VAL A 52 -1.74 -16.80 2.70
CA VAL A 52 -2.13 -15.61 3.49
C VAL A 52 -3.66 -15.55 3.68
N ALA A 53 -4.42 -15.82 2.63
CA ALA A 53 -5.89 -15.83 2.73
C ALA A 53 -6.39 -16.91 3.70
N ALA A 54 -5.79 -18.10 3.67
CA ALA A 54 -6.12 -19.20 4.60
C ALA A 54 -5.77 -18.84 6.05
N GLU A 55 -4.62 -18.23 6.31
CA GLU A 55 -4.21 -17.74 7.63
C GLU A 55 -5.18 -16.69 8.17
N LEU A 56 -5.53 -15.68 7.36
CA LEU A 56 -6.49 -14.64 7.74
C LEU A 56 -7.86 -15.23 8.07
N THR A 57 -8.35 -16.17 7.25
CA THR A 57 -9.62 -16.87 7.48
C THR A 57 -9.59 -17.67 8.78
N ALA A 58 -8.51 -18.41 9.03
CA ALA A 58 -8.38 -19.22 10.24
C ALA A 58 -8.32 -18.36 11.51
N THR A 59 -7.62 -17.21 11.45
CA THR A 59 -7.39 -16.34 12.61
C THR A 59 -8.59 -15.46 12.91
N HIS A 60 -9.17 -14.79 11.89
CA HIS A 60 -10.15 -13.74 12.08
C HIS A 60 -11.59 -14.19 11.77
N LYS A 61 -11.79 -15.42 11.27
CA LYS A 61 -13.11 -15.99 10.92
C LYS A 61 -13.86 -15.17 9.86
N VAL A 62 -13.14 -14.51 8.97
CA VAL A 62 -13.68 -13.79 7.81
C VAL A 62 -13.34 -14.54 6.52
N ASP A 63 -14.18 -14.36 5.49
CA ASP A 63 -13.94 -15.01 4.19
C ASP A 63 -12.82 -14.29 3.42
N CYS A 64 -11.74 -14.99 3.08
CA CYS A 64 -10.62 -14.47 2.32
C CYS A 64 -10.33 -15.34 1.10
N ALA A 65 -9.73 -14.76 0.06
CA ALA A 65 -9.29 -15.50 -1.12
C ALA A 65 -8.03 -14.91 -1.74
N GLY A 66 -7.18 -15.76 -2.32
CA GLY A 66 -5.97 -15.38 -3.05
C GLY A 66 -6.24 -15.12 -4.53
N PHE A 67 -5.51 -14.14 -5.10
CA PHE A 67 -5.55 -13.78 -6.51
C PHE A 67 -4.12 -13.60 -7.04
N GLY A 68 -3.63 -14.57 -7.80
CA GLY A 68 -2.35 -14.46 -8.53
C GLY A 68 -2.51 -13.54 -9.74
N VAL A 69 -1.76 -12.42 -9.76
CA VAL A 69 -1.84 -11.40 -10.82
C VAL A 69 -0.49 -10.71 -10.96
N ASP A 70 0.04 -10.63 -12.17
CA ASP A 70 1.19 -9.79 -12.48
C ASP A 70 0.74 -8.35 -12.79
N LEU A 71 0.99 -7.44 -11.87
CA LEU A 71 0.66 -6.02 -12.02
C LEU A 71 1.43 -5.31 -13.14
N SER A 72 2.44 -5.94 -13.74
CA SER A 72 3.08 -5.42 -14.94
C SER A 72 2.26 -5.66 -16.22
N THR A 73 1.24 -6.52 -16.17
CA THR A 73 0.38 -6.90 -17.27
C THR A 73 -0.96 -6.14 -17.22
N ILE A 74 -1.19 -5.24 -18.18
CA ILE A 74 -2.36 -4.34 -18.17
C ILE A 74 -3.67 -5.12 -18.15
N ASP A 75 -3.80 -6.15 -18.99
CA ASP A 75 -5.02 -6.92 -19.13
C ASP A 75 -5.36 -7.67 -17.85
N GLU A 76 -4.36 -8.21 -17.14
CA GLU A 76 -4.58 -8.84 -15.86
C GLU A 76 -5.11 -7.85 -14.81
N VAL A 77 -4.47 -6.68 -14.70
CA VAL A 77 -4.87 -5.65 -13.74
C VAL A 77 -6.33 -5.21 -13.92
N THR A 78 -6.74 -4.99 -15.15
CA THR A 78 -8.09 -4.47 -15.45
C THR A 78 -9.19 -5.49 -15.19
N THR A 79 -8.89 -6.78 -15.19
CA THR A 79 -9.86 -7.84 -14.89
C THR A 79 -10.07 -8.08 -13.40
N VAL A 80 -9.14 -7.65 -12.55
CA VAL A 80 -9.16 -7.92 -11.10
C VAL A 80 -10.48 -7.52 -10.42
N PRO A 81 -11.04 -6.31 -10.62
CA PRO A 81 -12.27 -5.92 -9.93
C PRO A 81 -13.46 -6.83 -10.27
N ALA A 82 -13.56 -7.28 -11.52
CA ALA A 82 -14.61 -8.21 -11.95
C ALA A 82 -14.45 -9.58 -11.27
N ARG A 83 -13.23 -10.10 -11.17
CA ARG A 83 -12.92 -11.36 -10.46
C ARG A 83 -13.25 -11.27 -8.96
N VAL A 84 -12.94 -10.12 -8.33
CA VAL A 84 -13.30 -9.87 -6.93
C VAL A 84 -14.81 -9.79 -6.74
N LYS A 85 -15.53 -9.11 -7.65
CA LYS A 85 -16.99 -9.06 -7.65
C LYS A 85 -17.61 -10.46 -7.81
N GLU A 86 -17.09 -11.26 -8.71
CA GLU A 86 -17.55 -12.64 -8.93
C GLU A 86 -17.40 -13.49 -7.64
N ARG A 87 -16.25 -13.36 -6.94
CA ARG A 87 -15.94 -14.14 -5.74
C ARG A 87 -16.70 -13.65 -4.49
N PHE A 88 -16.85 -12.34 -4.31
CA PHE A 88 -17.35 -11.74 -3.07
C PHE A 88 -18.65 -10.96 -3.23
N GLY A 89 -19.11 -10.70 -4.44
CA GLY A 89 -20.34 -9.96 -4.75
C GLY A 89 -20.18 -8.43 -4.70
N ARG A 90 -19.07 -7.89 -4.17
CA ARG A 90 -18.81 -6.45 -4.01
C ARG A 90 -17.32 -6.13 -3.88
N LEU A 91 -17.00 -4.84 -3.95
CA LEU A 91 -15.68 -4.29 -3.63
C LEU A 91 -15.86 -2.91 -3.00
N ASP A 92 -15.32 -2.73 -1.79
CA ASP A 92 -15.49 -1.50 -1.01
C ASP A 92 -14.18 -0.75 -0.79
N ILE A 93 -13.10 -1.51 -0.60
CA ILE A 93 -11.81 -0.96 -0.21
C ILE A 93 -10.73 -1.47 -1.16
N ILE A 94 -9.86 -0.58 -1.62
CA ILE A 94 -8.62 -0.96 -2.31
C ILE A 94 -7.44 -0.43 -1.51
N ILE A 95 -6.49 -1.32 -1.17
CA ILE A 95 -5.17 -0.93 -0.67
C ILE A 95 -4.13 -1.31 -1.71
N HIS A 96 -3.49 -0.31 -2.33
CA HIS A 96 -2.40 -0.56 -3.25
C HIS A 96 -1.07 -0.49 -2.48
N SER A 97 -0.57 -1.66 -2.10
CA SER A 97 0.70 -1.83 -1.37
C SER A 97 1.80 -2.46 -2.23
N ALA A 98 1.45 -3.01 -3.39
CA ALA A 98 2.43 -3.58 -4.30
C ALA A 98 3.47 -2.54 -4.73
N ALA A 99 4.71 -2.97 -4.77
CA ALA A 99 5.81 -2.15 -5.26
C ALA A 99 6.89 -3.02 -5.89
N TYR A 100 7.47 -2.52 -6.98
CA TYR A 100 8.71 -3.03 -7.50
C TYR A 100 9.82 -2.57 -6.55
N THR A 101 10.44 -3.50 -5.87
CA THR A 101 11.38 -3.23 -4.77
C THR A 101 12.68 -4.02 -4.93
N ASP A 102 13.46 -4.03 -3.88
CA ASP A 102 14.83 -4.52 -3.77
C ASP A 102 15.08 -5.95 -4.31
N ASN A 103 16.36 -6.28 -4.47
CA ASN A 103 16.88 -7.54 -5.00
C ASN A 103 16.64 -7.79 -6.50
N VAL A 104 16.35 -6.74 -7.26
CA VAL A 104 16.28 -6.82 -8.72
C VAL A 104 17.59 -6.27 -9.32
N PRO A 105 18.25 -7.00 -10.20
CA PRO A 105 19.49 -6.52 -10.86
C PRO A 105 19.27 -5.16 -11.54
N GLY A 106 20.19 -4.21 -11.29
CA GLY A 106 20.12 -2.85 -11.86
C GLY A 106 19.11 -1.91 -11.21
N TRP A 107 18.43 -2.30 -10.10
CA TRP A 107 17.47 -1.46 -9.41
C TRP A 107 18.12 -0.50 -8.41
N ALA A 108 18.65 -1.02 -7.31
CA ALA A 108 19.28 -0.22 -6.24
C ALA A 108 20.80 -0.10 -6.44
N VAL A 109 21.22 0.38 -7.60
CA VAL A 109 22.61 0.62 -7.99
C VAL A 109 22.93 2.11 -7.93
N PRO A 110 24.22 2.54 -7.99
CA PRO A 110 24.58 3.96 -8.12
C PRO A 110 23.79 4.66 -9.22
N PHE A 111 23.54 5.96 -9.05
CA PHE A 111 22.68 6.72 -9.97
C PHE A 111 23.10 6.59 -11.44
N GLU A 112 24.41 6.61 -11.69
CA GLU A 112 24.99 6.53 -13.03
C GLU A 112 24.80 5.16 -13.70
N GLU A 113 24.51 4.12 -12.90
CA GLU A 113 24.31 2.75 -13.35
C GLU A 113 22.83 2.37 -13.48
N GLN A 114 21.92 3.26 -13.02
CA GLN A 114 20.47 3.01 -13.12
C GLN A 114 20.02 3.04 -14.58
N SER A 115 19.14 2.13 -14.95
CA SER A 115 18.72 1.96 -16.34
C SER A 115 17.21 2.07 -16.52
N VAL A 116 16.78 2.30 -17.77
CA VAL A 116 15.38 2.50 -18.15
C VAL A 116 14.53 1.26 -17.86
N GLY A 117 15.07 0.05 -18.03
CA GLY A 117 14.29 -1.18 -17.82
C GLY A 117 13.67 -1.29 -16.41
N PRO A 118 14.47 -1.27 -15.33
CA PRO A 118 13.95 -1.22 -13.96
C PRO A 118 13.08 0.01 -13.68
N TRP A 119 13.41 1.17 -14.22
CA TRP A 119 12.60 2.38 -14.12
C TRP A 119 11.18 2.16 -14.69
N ASP A 120 11.07 1.71 -15.93
CA ASP A 120 9.78 1.48 -16.60
C ASP A 120 8.95 0.42 -15.86
N ARG A 121 9.62 -0.63 -15.37
CA ARG A 121 8.95 -1.68 -14.59
C ARG A 121 8.40 -1.13 -13.27
N ALA A 122 9.16 -0.28 -12.59
CA ALA A 122 8.69 0.40 -11.38
C ALA A 122 7.48 1.31 -11.67
N MET A 123 7.54 2.13 -12.73
CA MET A 123 6.43 2.96 -13.15
C MET A 123 5.18 2.13 -13.43
N ARG A 124 5.33 1.00 -14.12
CA ARG A 124 4.23 0.10 -14.48
C ARG A 124 3.58 -0.51 -13.24
N ILE A 125 4.37 -1.10 -12.34
CA ILE A 125 3.84 -1.81 -11.17
C ILE A 125 3.35 -0.83 -10.10
N ASN A 126 4.14 0.20 -9.77
CA ASN A 126 3.84 1.05 -8.63
C ASN A 126 2.76 2.10 -8.93
N THR A 127 2.72 2.62 -10.17
CA THR A 127 1.88 3.79 -10.48
C THR A 127 0.83 3.47 -11.53
N THR A 128 1.22 2.87 -12.69
CA THR A 128 0.27 2.57 -13.77
C THR A 128 -0.77 1.55 -13.33
N ALA A 129 -0.33 0.48 -12.65
CA ALA A 129 -1.26 -0.53 -12.13
C ALA A 129 -2.24 0.04 -11.11
N ALA A 130 -1.78 0.95 -10.22
CA ALA A 130 -2.67 1.65 -9.28
C ALA A 130 -3.77 2.45 -10.00
N PHE A 131 -3.39 3.19 -11.04
CA PHE A 131 -4.34 3.95 -11.86
C PHE A 131 -5.36 3.04 -12.53
N LEU A 132 -4.91 2.02 -13.25
CA LEU A 132 -5.77 1.09 -13.99
C LEU A 132 -6.71 0.30 -13.07
N LEU A 133 -6.20 -0.15 -11.93
CA LEU A 133 -6.99 -0.89 -10.95
C LEU A 133 -8.15 -0.04 -10.41
N VAL A 134 -7.87 1.20 -10.01
CA VAL A 134 -8.90 2.11 -9.49
C VAL A 134 -9.88 2.50 -10.61
N GLN A 135 -9.39 2.72 -11.84
CA GLN A 135 -10.24 3.01 -12.98
C GLN A 135 -11.21 1.86 -13.27
N ALA A 136 -10.73 0.63 -13.32
CA ALA A 136 -11.55 -0.56 -13.54
C ALA A 136 -12.52 -0.85 -12.38
N ALA A 137 -12.16 -0.48 -11.15
CA ALA A 137 -12.97 -0.69 -9.95
C ALA A 137 -13.99 0.42 -9.68
N LYS A 138 -13.94 1.54 -10.41
CA LYS A 138 -14.71 2.76 -10.10
C LYS A 138 -16.16 2.49 -9.78
N ASP A 139 -16.87 1.78 -10.66
CA ASP A 139 -18.31 1.57 -10.50
C ASP A 139 -18.65 0.69 -9.28
N LEU A 140 -17.80 -0.28 -8.95
CA LEU A 140 -17.96 -1.10 -7.75
C LEU A 140 -17.75 -0.28 -6.48
N LEU A 141 -16.71 0.56 -6.45
CA LEU A 141 -16.43 1.45 -5.33
C LEU A 141 -17.56 2.47 -5.11
N VAL A 142 -18.13 3.01 -6.18
CA VAL A 142 -19.30 3.91 -6.11
C VAL A 142 -20.54 3.18 -5.61
N GLN A 143 -20.83 1.98 -6.12
CA GLN A 143 -21.95 1.15 -5.69
C GLN A 143 -21.86 0.71 -4.23
N SER A 144 -20.66 0.64 -3.66
CA SER A 144 -20.45 0.26 -2.26
C SER A 144 -21.02 1.27 -1.26
N GLN A 145 -21.19 2.55 -1.66
CA GLN A 145 -21.59 3.70 -0.84
C GLN A 145 -20.61 4.04 0.32
N SER A 146 -19.50 3.32 0.40
CA SER A 146 -18.44 3.51 1.41
C SER A 146 -17.05 3.30 0.79
N GLY A 147 -16.92 3.61 -0.49
CA GLY A 147 -15.70 3.37 -1.26
C GLY A 147 -14.48 4.06 -0.63
N SER A 148 -13.40 3.31 -0.43
CA SER A 148 -12.13 3.82 0.08
C SER A 148 -10.95 3.25 -0.69
N VAL A 149 -10.07 4.14 -1.16
CA VAL A 149 -8.80 3.76 -1.80
C VAL A 149 -7.65 4.28 -0.95
N LEU A 150 -6.70 3.42 -0.65
CA LEU A 150 -5.51 3.74 0.13
C LEU A 150 -4.25 3.35 -0.65
N PHE A 151 -3.41 4.33 -0.95
CA PHE A 151 -2.10 4.07 -1.54
C PHE A 151 -1.01 4.02 -0.49
N VAL A 152 -0.16 3.00 -0.56
CA VAL A 152 1.06 2.93 0.25
C VAL A 152 2.20 3.59 -0.52
N SER A 153 2.44 4.87 -0.19
CA SER A 153 3.55 5.65 -0.70
C SER A 153 4.82 5.41 0.14
N SER A 154 5.58 6.43 0.43
CA SER A 154 6.80 6.43 1.23
C SER A 154 7.15 7.86 1.63
N ILE A 155 7.97 8.04 2.67
CA ILE A 155 8.63 9.33 2.91
C ILE A 155 9.40 9.81 1.67
N TYR A 156 9.95 8.91 0.85
CA TYR A 156 10.63 9.25 -0.41
C TYR A 156 9.69 9.67 -1.55
N GLY A 157 8.39 9.62 -1.34
CA GLY A 157 7.42 10.33 -2.17
C GLY A 157 7.14 11.77 -1.70
N VAL A 158 7.61 12.13 -0.49
CA VAL A 158 7.42 13.46 0.14
C VAL A 158 8.70 14.28 0.12
N VAL A 159 9.84 13.63 0.43
CA VAL A 159 11.16 14.23 0.47
C VAL A 159 12.16 13.39 -0.32
N GLY A 160 13.26 13.98 -0.75
CA GLY A 160 14.36 13.23 -1.38
C GLY A 160 15.06 12.29 -0.38
N PRO A 161 15.65 11.18 -0.86
CA PRO A 161 16.43 10.29 0.00
C PRO A 161 17.69 10.99 0.51
N ASP A 162 17.99 10.81 1.79
CA ASP A 162 19.29 11.21 2.34
C ASP A 162 20.33 10.13 2.03
N MET A 163 21.12 10.35 0.98
CA MET A 163 22.08 9.36 0.49
C MET A 163 23.19 9.04 1.49
N ARG A 164 23.45 9.91 2.48
CA ARG A 164 24.43 9.65 3.56
C ARG A 164 24.07 8.44 4.41
N LEU A 165 22.77 8.08 4.45
CA LEU A 165 22.32 6.86 5.14
C LEU A 165 22.87 5.59 4.50
N TYR A 166 23.09 5.62 3.19
CA TYR A 166 23.49 4.47 2.38
C TYR A 166 25.00 4.30 2.23
N GLU A 167 25.79 5.35 2.50
CA GLU A 167 27.27 5.32 2.36
C GLU A 167 27.89 4.18 3.18
N GLY A 168 28.69 3.33 2.53
CA GLY A 168 29.39 2.20 3.16
C GLY A 168 28.50 1.04 3.62
N THR A 169 27.20 1.04 3.27
CA THR A 169 26.26 -0.02 3.69
C THR A 169 26.05 -1.11 2.63
N GLY A 170 26.51 -0.91 1.41
CA GLY A 170 26.16 -1.78 0.28
C GLY A 170 24.72 -1.62 -0.23
N MET A 171 23.92 -0.76 0.40
CA MET A 171 22.56 -0.42 -0.03
C MET A 171 22.56 0.85 -0.89
N ASN A 172 21.50 1.03 -1.66
CA ASN A 172 21.26 2.25 -2.42
C ASN A 172 19.73 2.50 -2.55
N ASN A 173 19.36 3.66 -3.11
CA ASN A 173 17.97 4.00 -3.41
C ASN A 173 17.80 4.30 -4.90
N ALA A 174 16.77 3.71 -5.50
CA ALA A 174 16.50 3.90 -6.92
C ALA A 174 15.68 5.18 -7.16
N ALA A 175 16.08 5.98 -8.15
CA ALA A 175 15.35 7.17 -8.58
C ALA A 175 13.88 6.83 -8.97
N GLY A 176 13.69 5.69 -9.64
CA GLY A 176 12.37 5.19 -9.99
C GLY A 176 11.47 4.91 -8.78
N TYR A 177 12.07 4.51 -7.63
CA TYR A 177 11.28 4.35 -6.40
C TYR A 177 10.73 5.69 -5.93
N ALA A 178 11.57 6.69 -5.74
CA ALA A 178 11.14 8.02 -5.27
C ALA A 178 10.13 8.64 -6.25
N ALA A 179 10.41 8.58 -7.56
CA ALA A 179 9.51 9.10 -8.60
C ALA A 179 8.13 8.44 -8.57
N THR A 180 8.06 7.10 -8.46
CA THR A 180 6.79 6.38 -8.40
C THR A 180 6.02 6.68 -7.12
N LYS A 181 6.69 6.79 -5.98
CA LYS A 181 6.04 7.09 -4.69
C LYS A 181 5.52 8.54 -4.65
N GLY A 182 6.24 9.51 -5.25
CA GLY A 182 5.73 10.86 -5.48
C GLY A 182 4.55 10.88 -6.46
N GLY A 183 4.65 10.11 -7.55
CA GLY A 183 3.58 9.92 -8.53
C GLY A 183 2.29 9.38 -7.90
N LEU A 184 2.38 8.41 -6.99
CA LEU A 184 1.22 7.90 -6.23
C LEU A 184 0.55 8.98 -5.40
N LEU A 185 1.30 9.88 -4.76
CA LEU A 185 0.73 10.99 -3.98
C LEU A 185 -0.04 11.98 -4.86
N GLN A 186 0.47 12.26 -6.06
CA GLN A 186 -0.24 13.15 -6.99
C GLN A 186 -1.43 12.44 -7.64
N LEU A 187 -1.32 11.15 -7.97
CA LEU A 187 -2.45 10.35 -8.44
C LEU A 187 -3.57 10.27 -7.39
N MET A 188 -3.21 10.10 -6.12
CA MET A 188 -4.15 10.11 -4.99
C MET A 188 -4.95 11.42 -4.95
N ARG A 189 -4.29 12.59 -5.06
CA ARG A 189 -4.97 13.89 -5.08
C ARG A 189 -5.92 14.03 -6.27
N TYR A 190 -5.47 13.63 -7.46
CA TYR A 190 -6.30 13.65 -8.66
C TYR A 190 -7.55 12.78 -8.49
N LEU A 191 -7.37 11.52 -8.05
CA LEU A 191 -8.49 10.60 -7.87
C LEU A 191 -9.44 11.02 -6.75
N ALA A 192 -8.94 11.66 -5.69
CA ALA A 192 -9.77 12.21 -4.62
C ALA A 192 -10.77 13.25 -5.11
N THR A 193 -10.40 14.04 -6.12
CA THR A 193 -11.30 15.04 -6.72
C THR A 193 -12.27 14.42 -7.74
N VAL A 194 -11.78 13.47 -8.53
CA VAL A 194 -12.55 12.85 -9.63
C VAL A 194 -13.60 11.85 -9.11
N LEU A 195 -13.31 11.15 -8.01
CA LEU A 195 -14.19 10.12 -7.46
C LEU A 195 -15.10 10.63 -6.34
N ALA A 196 -14.90 11.87 -5.89
CA ALA A 196 -15.80 12.51 -4.95
C ALA A 196 -17.21 12.71 -5.57
N PRO A 197 -18.29 12.71 -4.77
CA PRO A 197 -18.33 12.49 -3.32
C PRO A 197 -18.40 11.02 -2.88
N HIS A 198 -18.34 10.08 -3.82
CA HIS A 198 -18.71 8.68 -3.59
C HIS A 198 -17.58 7.81 -3.05
N VAL A 199 -16.32 8.16 -3.37
CA VAL A 199 -15.13 7.37 -2.99
C VAL A 199 -14.09 8.30 -2.38
N ARG A 200 -13.56 7.94 -1.22
CA ARG A 200 -12.41 8.60 -0.61
C ARG A 200 -11.11 8.00 -1.13
N VAL A 201 -10.14 8.83 -1.44
CA VAL A 201 -8.82 8.37 -1.88
C VAL A 201 -7.74 9.06 -1.04
N ASN A 202 -6.95 8.27 -0.33
CA ASN A 202 -5.92 8.74 0.58
C ASN A 202 -4.61 7.96 0.38
N ALA A 203 -3.56 8.38 1.04
CA ALA A 203 -2.29 7.68 1.07
C ALA A 203 -1.72 7.61 2.49
N ILE A 204 -0.89 6.60 2.73
CA ILE A 204 0.05 6.58 3.84
C ILE A 204 1.47 6.68 3.29
N SER A 205 2.34 7.41 3.99
CA SER A 205 3.77 7.51 3.69
C SER A 205 4.57 7.00 4.87
N PRO A 206 4.85 5.68 4.91
CA PRO A 206 5.71 5.12 5.95
C PRO A 206 7.14 5.62 5.85
N GLY A 207 7.80 5.76 7.01
CA GLY A 207 9.25 5.80 7.12
C GLY A 207 9.87 4.40 6.95
N GLY A 208 11.16 4.28 7.24
CA GLY A 208 11.87 3.01 7.18
C GLY A 208 11.32 2.00 8.21
N ILE A 209 10.97 0.83 7.72
CA ILE A 209 10.54 -0.30 8.54
C ILE A 209 11.74 -1.22 8.75
N TRP A 210 11.98 -1.63 9.99
CA TRP A 210 13.09 -2.49 10.34
C TRP A 210 12.92 -3.91 9.77
N ARG A 211 13.90 -4.36 9.00
CA ARG A 211 13.95 -5.70 8.39
C ARG A 211 15.39 -6.20 8.28
N ASN A 212 16.14 -6.11 9.37
CA ASN A 212 17.54 -6.53 9.43
C ASN A 212 18.44 -5.82 8.39
N GLN A 213 18.21 -4.53 8.13
CA GLN A 213 19.12 -3.72 7.34
C GLN A 213 20.51 -3.68 8.02
N PRO A 214 21.60 -3.40 7.26
CA PRO A 214 22.93 -3.26 7.83
C PRO A 214 22.96 -2.32 9.04
N GLU A 215 23.71 -2.69 10.09
CA GLU A 215 23.73 -1.95 11.36
C GLU A 215 24.08 -0.46 11.15
N LEU A 216 25.04 -0.18 10.26
CA LEU A 216 25.43 1.19 9.95
C LEU A 216 24.27 2.04 9.40
N PHE A 217 23.42 1.45 8.54
CA PHE A 217 22.20 2.11 8.05
C PHE A 217 21.20 2.31 9.20
N HIS A 218 21.00 1.28 10.02
CA HIS A 218 20.07 1.30 11.14
C HIS A 218 20.41 2.39 12.15
N GLU A 219 21.66 2.48 12.58
CA GLU A 219 22.12 3.50 13.53
C GLU A 219 21.94 4.93 12.97
N ARG A 220 22.31 5.15 11.70
CA ARG A 220 22.12 6.45 11.05
C ARG A 220 20.64 6.82 10.92
N TYR A 221 19.79 5.83 10.58
CA TYR A 221 18.36 6.04 10.45
C TYR A 221 17.74 6.42 11.81
N LYS A 222 18.07 5.70 12.87
CA LYS A 222 17.63 5.98 14.24
C LYS A 222 18.04 7.38 14.71
N ALA A 223 19.30 7.74 14.48
CA ALA A 223 19.82 9.06 14.86
C ALA A 223 19.09 10.22 14.20
N ARG A 224 18.51 10.00 13.01
CA ARG A 224 17.71 10.99 12.28
C ARG A 224 16.23 10.95 12.61
N THR A 225 15.75 9.90 13.28
CA THR A 225 14.33 9.74 13.62
C THR A 225 14.05 10.27 15.02
N PRO A 226 13.20 11.30 15.22
CA PRO A 226 12.85 11.83 16.54
C PRO A 226 12.40 10.78 17.54
N LEU A 227 11.62 9.77 17.12
CA LEU A 227 11.24 8.65 17.99
C LEU A 227 12.37 7.63 18.23
N GLY A 228 13.59 7.83 17.71
CA GLY A 228 14.79 7.06 18.01
C GLY A 228 14.77 5.60 17.51
N ARG A 229 13.87 5.23 16.61
CA ARG A 229 13.77 3.88 16.06
C ARG A 229 13.23 3.87 14.64
N MET A 230 13.48 2.79 13.92
CA MET A 230 12.74 2.47 12.72
C MET A 230 11.35 1.95 13.11
N ALA A 231 10.40 2.03 12.18
CA ALA A 231 9.06 1.47 12.36
C ALA A 231 9.07 -0.07 12.32
N THR A 232 7.99 -0.64 12.80
CA THR A 232 7.56 -2.01 12.53
C THR A 232 6.27 -1.99 11.73
N GLU A 233 5.87 -3.12 11.16
CA GLU A 233 4.60 -3.22 10.44
C GLU A 233 3.40 -2.87 11.35
N GLN A 234 3.49 -3.17 12.64
CA GLN A 234 2.43 -2.85 13.63
C GLN A 234 2.15 -1.35 13.74
N ASP A 235 3.17 -0.50 13.54
CA ASP A 235 3.00 0.96 13.59
C ASP A 235 2.07 1.49 12.47
N LEU A 236 1.82 0.70 11.42
CA LEU A 236 0.95 1.08 10.31
C LEU A 236 -0.53 0.71 10.52
N LYS A 237 -0.82 -0.26 11.41
CA LYS A 237 -2.18 -0.82 11.58
C LYS A 237 -3.23 0.25 11.87
N GLY A 238 -2.95 1.16 12.79
CA GLY A 238 -3.88 2.23 13.18
C GLY A 238 -4.22 3.17 12.02
N ALA A 239 -3.24 3.57 11.22
CA ALA A 239 -3.44 4.44 10.07
C ALA A 239 -4.24 3.74 8.95
N ILE A 240 -3.96 2.46 8.70
CA ILE A 240 -4.70 1.64 7.72
C ILE A 240 -6.17 1.50 8.18
N ALA A 241 -6.42 1.12 9.41
CA ALA A 241 -7.76 1.00 9.98
C ALA A 241 -8.53 2.33 9.92
N TYR A 242 -7.89 3.44 10.27
CA TYR A 242 -8.46 4.78 10.22
C TYR A 242 -8.88 5.17 8.80
N LEU A 243 -7.97 5.09 7.82
CA LEU A 243 -8.24 5.55 6.46
C LEU A 243 -9.16 4.61 5.67
N ALA A 244 -9.22 3.33 6.00
CA ALA A 244 -10.11 2.35 5.37
C ALA A 244 -11.54 2.37 5.93
N SER A 245 -11.73 2.83 7.17
CA SER A 245 -13.02 2.78 7.86
C SER A 245 -13.80 4.10 7.81
N ASP A 246 -15.02 4.10 8.38
CA ASP A 246 -15.88 5.29 8.49
C ASP A 246 -15.34 6.34 9.46
N LEU A 247 -14.29 6.04 10.24
CA LEU A 247 -13.59 7.02 11.07
C LEU A 247 -13.05 8.20 10.26
N SER A 248 -12.73 7.96 8.99
CA SER A 248 -12.17 8.98 8.09
C SER A 248 -13.16 9.44 7.00
N ASN A 249 -14.46 9.38 7.25
CA ASN A 249 -15.49 9.74 6.25
C ASN A 249 -15.40 11.17 5.71
N TYR A 250 -14.73 12.06 6.43
CA TYR A 250 -14.48 13.46 5.97
C TYR A 250 -13.02 13.69 5.59
N VAL A 251 -12.28 12.62 5.25
CA VAL A 251 -10.86 12.68 4.86
C VAL A 251 -10.69 12.08 3.46
N THR A 252 -10.35 12.91 2.49
CA THR A 252 -9.96 12.50 1.14
C THR A 252 -8.87 13.42 0.61
N GLY A 253 -7.99 12.93 -0.26
CA GLY A 253 -6.85 13.68 -0.79
C GLY A 253 -5.71 13.87 0.21
N HIS A 254 -5.73 13.15 1.35
CA HIS A 254 -4.77 13.29 2.43
C HIS A 254 -3.66 12.24 2.35
N ASN A 255 -2.43 12.67 2.66
CA ASN A 255 -1.29 11.79 2.86
C ASN A 255 -0.92 11.76 4.35
N LEU A 256 -1.17 10.64 5.02
CA LEU A 256 -0.79 10.45 6.42
C LEU A 256 0.64 9.92 6.51
N ILE A 257 1.55 10.74 7.01
CA ILE A 257 2.96 10.38 7.19
C ILE A 257 3.11 9.61 8.50
N ILE A 258 3.80 8.46 8.45
CA ILE A 258 4.02 7.56 9.58
C ILE A 258 5.50 7.22 9.62
N ASP A 259 6.32 8.12 10.11
CA ASP A 259 7.78 8.09 9.95
C ASP A 259 8.59 8.33 11.25
N GLY A 260 7.91 8.39 12.38
CA GLY A 260 8.55 8.69 13.67
C GLY A 260 9.11 10.10 13.78
N GLY A 261 8.65 11.02 12.91
CA GLY A 261 9.11 12.41 12.84
C GLY A 261 10.29 12.63 11.90
N TRP A 262 10.69 11.63 11.10
CA TRP A 262 11.86 11.69 10.21
C TRP A 262 11.79 12.87 9.23
N THR A 263 10.61 13.24 8.75
CA THR A 263 10.39 14.35 7.80
C THR A 263 10.05 15.69 8.48
N ALA A 264 10.09 15.76 9.80
CA ALA A 264 9.69 16.98 10.54
C ALA A 264 10.79 18.06 10.60
N TRP A 265 12.02 17.75 10.17
CA TRP A 265 13.21 18.63 10.21
C TRP A 265 14.13 18.49 8.99
#